data_da9309aab82693d9b6a2364794c2e76c
#
_entry.id   da9309aab82693d9b6a2364794c2e76c
#
_cell.length_a   1.000
_cell.length_b   1.000
_cell.length_c   1.000
_cell.angle_alpha   90.00
_cell.angle_beta   90.00
_cell.angle_gamma   90.00
#
_symmetry.space_group_name_H-M   'P 1'
#
loop_
_entity.id
_entity.type
_entity.pdbx_description
1 polymer ?
#
loop_
_entity_poly.entity_id
_entity_poly.type
_entity_poly.pdbx_seq_one_letter_code
_entity_poly.pdbx_strand_id
1 'polypeptide(L)'
;MKKFFIFVFFIYSFGAHATNVTVEMLNKQNNESMVYSEKIVRIDVGESVFWKATDKGHNVEFIKNGVPEGVDKFKSKFNKDAEYKFTVPGIYAY
;
A
#
# COMPACT_ATOMS: atom_id res chain seq x y z
N MET A 1 9.38 4.89 -9.50
CA MET A 1 8.70 3.71 -9.06
C MET A 1 8.64 3.64 -7.57
N LYS A 2 7.49 3.40 -7.01
CA LYS A 2 7.33 3.40 -5.58
C LYS A 2 7.44 1.99 -5.05
N LYS A 3 8.01 1.84 -3.90
CA LYS A 3 8.10 0.56 -3.26
C LYS A 3 7.38 0.61 -1.94
N PHE A 4 6.83 -0.51 -1.59
CA PHE A 4 6.02 -0.65 -0.41
C PHE A 4 6.58 -1.80 0.38
N PHE A 5 7.11 -1.53 1.59
CA PHE A 5 7.69 -2.58 2.41
C PHE A 5 6.72 -3.02 3.46
N ILE A 6 6.57 -4.31 3.62
CA ILE A 6 5.77 -4.89 4.67
C ILE A 6 6.64 -5.75 5.52
N PHE A 7 6.70 -5.46 6.80
CA PHE A 7 7.47 -6.24 7.70
C PHE A 7 6.59 -7.09 8.54
N VAL A 8 6.94 -8.31 8.66
CA VAL A 8 6.19 -9.19 9.48
C VAL A 8 6.98 -9.41 10.71
N PHE A 9 6.58 -8.81 11.70
CA PHE A 9 7.21 -9.11 12.89
C PHE A 9 6.35 -9.83 13.66
N PHE A 10 6.48 -10.89 13.78
CA PHE A 10 5.43 -11.59 14.38
C PHE A 10 5.64 -11.75 15.67
N ILE A 11 6.14 -11.35 16.18
CA ILE A 11 6.32 -11.74 17.35
C ILE A 11 5.28 -11.52 18.16
N TYR A 12 4.75 -10.81 18.45
CA TYR A 12 3.79 -10.71 19.36
C TYR A 12 2.92 -9.95 19.19
N SER A 13 2.25 -9.99 19.03
CA SER A 13 1.31 -9.34 18.90
C SER A 13 0.38 -9.42 19.86
N PHE A 14 0.42 -9.05 20.74
CA PHE A 14 -0.55 -9.08 21.61
C PHE A 14 -1.55 -8.22 21.39
N GLY A 15 -2.62 -8.46 21.37
CA GLY A 15 -3.76 -7.67 21.38
C GLY A 15 -3.65 -6.64 20.38
N ALA A 16 -2.99 -6.87 19.47
CA ALA A 16 -2.78 -5.88 18.60
C ALA A 16 -3.98 -5.57 17.85
N HIS A 17 -4.29 -4.39 17.65
CA HIS A 17 -5.35 -4.07 16.83
C HIS A 17 -4.82 -4.00 15.49
N ALA A 18 -5.54 -4.32 14.52
CA ALA A 18 -5.21 -4.13 13.16
C ALA A 18 -5.15 -2.64 12.93
N THR A 19 -4.02 -2.13 12.59
CA THR A 19 -3.85 -0.74 12.32
C THR A 19 -3.95 -0.55 10.84
N ASN A 20 -4.75 0.39 10.39
CA ASN A 20 -4.83 0.69 8.98
C ASN A 20 -4.01 1.93 8.71
N VAL A 21 -3.23 1.89 7.66
CA VAL A 21 -2.45 3.02 7.23
C VAL A 21 -3.14 3.61 6.01
N THR A 22 -3.28 4.93 5.98
CA THR A 22 -3.87 5.61 4.84
C THR A 22 -2.79 6.28 4.02
N VAL A 23 -2.81 6.04 2.72
CA VAL A 23 -1.90 6.65 1.77
C VAL A 23 -2.75 7.46 0.81
N GLU A 24 -2.39 8.70 0.54
CA GLU A 24 -3.15 9.52 -0.38
C GLU A 24 -2.54 9.49 -1.77
N MET A 25 -3.39 9.49 -2.78
CA MET A 25 -2.96 9.56 -4.17
C MET A 25 -3.06 11.02 -4.59
N LEU A 26 -1.95 11.63 -4.89
CA LEU A 26 -1.86 13.07 -5.05
C LEU A 26 -1.29 13.49 -6.39
N ASN A 27 -1.75 14.64 -6.87
CA ASN A 27 -1.15 15.22 -8.07
C ASN A 27 0.21 15.80 -7.75
N LYS A 28 0.39 16.32 -6.55
CA LYS A 28 1.66 16.94 -6.20
C LYS A 28 1.88 16.89 -4.70
N GLN A 29 3.10 16.65 -4.30
CA GLN A 29 3.50 16.74 -2.91
C GLN A 29 4.94 17.22 -2.89
N ASN A 30 5.20 18.30 -2.15
CA ASN A 30 6.51 18.95 -2.12
C ASN A 30 6.84 19.39 -3.56
N ASN A 31 7.83 18.96 -4.17
CA ASN A 31 8.14 19.32 -5.54
C ASN A 31 7.99 18.15 -6.50
N GLU A 32 7.27 17.12 -6.07
CA GLU A 32 7.07 15.95 -6.90
C GLU A 32 5.64 15.90 -7.41
N SER A 33 5.46 15.42 -8.62
CA SER A 33 4.16 15.30 -9.24
C SER A 33 3.71 13.85 -9.30
N MET A 34 2.41 13.62 -9.25
CA MET A 34 1.81 12.30 -9.43
C MET A 34 2.41 11.31 -8.44
N VAL A 35 2.20 11.54 -7.15
CA VAL A 35 2.84 10.76 -6.10
C VAL A 35 1.87 10.19 -5.11
N TYR A 36 2.30 9.19 -4.38
CA TYR A 36 1.61 8.73 -3.20
C TYR A 36 2.17 9.50 -2.00
N SER A 37 1.33 9.77 -1.01
CA SER A 37 1.76 10.55 0.14
C SER A 37 2.85 9.86 0.95
N GLU A 38 2.86 8.52 0.93
CA GLU A 38 3.88 7.76 1.60
C GLU A 38 4.60 6.91 0.59
N LYS A 39 5.92 7.03 0.53
CA LYS A 39 6.70 6.25 -0.43
C LYS A 39 7.02 4.86 0.10
N ILE A 40 7.11 4.73 1.41
CA ILE A 40 7.40 3.46 2.05
C ILE A 40 6.47 3.34 3.24
N VAL A 41 5.77 2.23 3.31
CA VAL A 41 4.87 1.94 4.41
C VAL A 41 5.29 0.61 5.03
N ARG A 42 5.34 0.55 6.34
CA ARG A 42 5.64 -0.68 7.07
C ARG A 42 4.43 -1.06 7.88
N ILE A 43 3.97 -2.26 7.69
CA ILE A 43 2.81 -2.77 8.42
C ILE A 43 3.07 -4.22 8.80
N ASP A 44 2.26 -4.72 9.70
CA ASP A 44 2.33 -6.12 10.11
C ASP A 44 1.37 -6.95 9.27
N VAL A 45 1.61 -8.22 9.22
CA VAL A 45 0.71 -9.13 8.53
C VAL A 45 -0.67 -9.03 9.17
N GLY A 46 -1.69 -8.97 8.36
CA GLY A 46 -3.07 -8.84 8.82
C GLY A 46 -3.56 -7.41 8.81
N GLU A 47 -2.67 -6.46 8.62
CA GLU A 47 -3.07 -5.07 8.54
C GLU A 47 -3.36 -4.68 7.10
N SER A 48 -4.06 -3.59 6.91
CA SER A 48 -4.47 -3.12 5.60
C SER A 48 -3.89 -1.76 5.31
N VAL A 49 -3.70 -1.48 4.03
CA VAL A 49 -3.41 -0.13 3.58
C VAL A 49 -4.61 0.36 2.80
N PHE A 50 -4.98 1.61 3.07
CA PHE A 50 -6.10 2.22 2.41
C PHE A 50 -5.54 3.35 1.57
N TRP A 51 -5.76 3.30 0.28
CA TRP A 51 -5.31 4.36 -0.61
C TRP A 51 -6.50 5.26 -0.90
N LYS A 52 -6.36 6.52 -0.54
CA LYS A 52 -7.43 7.47 -0.72
C LYS A 52 -7.22 8.24 -2.00
N ALA A 53 -8.25 8.32 -2.83
CA ALA A 53 -8.17 9.05 -4.08
C ALA A 53 -8.42 10.53 -3.80
N THR A 54 -7.42 11.19 -3.22
CA THR A 54 -7.53 12.58 -2.85
C THR A 54 -7.63 13.45 -4.09
N ASP A 55 -6.78 13.19 -5.07
CA ASP A 55 -6.83 13.90 -6.35
C ASP A 55 -7.29 12.95 -7.44
N LYS A 56 -7.79 13.48 -8.54
CA LYS A 56 -8.29 12.67 -9.62
C LYS A 56 -7.18 12.18 -10.52
N GLY A 57 -7.46 11.12 -11.23
CA GLY A 57 -6.52 10.60 -12.24
C GLY A 57 -5.55 9.58 -11.69
N HIS A 58 -5.83 8.99 -10.55
CA HIS A 58 -4.93 8.05 -9.92
C HIS A 58 -5.59 6.72 -9.63
N ASN A 59 -4.78 5.71 -9.57
CA ASN A 59 -5.14 4.40 -9.06
C ASN A 59 -3.89 3.79 -8.40
N VAL A 60 -4.03 2.62 -7.81
CA VAL A 60 -2.90 1.90 -7.28
C VAL A 60 -2.87 0.54 -7.95
N GLU A 61 -1.69 0.10 -8.33
CA GLU A 61 -1.52 -1.17 -8.99
C GLU A 61 -0.23 -1.79 -8.50
N PHE A 62 -0.26 -3.06 -8.14
CA PHE A 62 0.96 -3.76 -7.78
C PHE A 62 1.78 -3.98 -9.04
N ILE A 63 3.06 -3.76 -8.93
CA ILE A 63 3.96 -3.86 -10.06
C ILE A 63 4.24 -5.34 -10.33
N LYS A 64 4.21 -5.73 -11.58
CA LYS A 64 4.47 -7.09 -11.97
C LYS A 64 5.83 -7.52 -11.48
N ASN A 65 5.90 -8.67 -10.86
CA ASN A 65 7.10 -9.21 -10.26
C ASN A 65 7.61 -8.38 -9.08
N GLY A 66 6.81 -7.46 -8.60
CA GLY A 66 7.17 -6.64 -7.46
C GLY A 66 6.43 -7.02 -6.18
N VAL A 67 5.87 -8.23 -6.11
CA VAL A 67 5.15 -8.70 -4.94
C VAL A 67 5.65 -10.09 -4.57
N PRO A 68 5.38 -10.57 -3.37
CA PRO A 68 5.80 -11.90 -2.97
C PRO A 68 5.14 -12.99 -3.83
N GLU A 69 5.80 -14.12 -3.90
CA GLU A 69 5.28 -15.24 -4.66
C GLU A 69 3.92 -15.66 -4.11
N GLY A 70 3.02 -15.97 -4.97
CA GLY A 70 1.69 -16.41 -4.56
C GLY A 70 0.71 -15.27 -4.34
N VAL A 71 1.14 -14.05 -4.47
CA VAL A 71 0.25 -12.90 -4.30
C VAL A 71 -0.31 -12.53 -5.67
N ASP A 72 -1.63 -12.41 -5.73
CA ASP A 72 -2.29 -12.06 -6.97
C ASP A 72 -2.11 -10.60 -7.32
N LYS A 73 -2.36 -10.27 -8.56
CA LYS A 73 -2.30 -8.89 -8.98
C LYS A 73 -3.37 -8.09 -8.30
N PHE A 74 -3.05 -6.86 -8.01
CA PHE A 74 -4.01 -5.95 -7.44
C PHE A 74 -3.97 -4.66 -8.23
N LYS A 75 -5.11 -4.21 -8.68
CA LYS A 75 -5.22 -2.97 -9.43
C LYS A 75 -6.54 -2.34 -9.08
N SER A 76 -6.49 -1.11 -8.62
CA SER A 76 -7.71 -0.41 -8.27
C SER A 76 -8.25 0.36 -9.47
N LYS A 77 -9.48 0.85 -9.36
CA LYS A 77 -10.06 1.66 -10.41
C LYS A 77 -9.61 3.11 -10.25
N PHE A 78 -9.57 3.82 -11.36
CA PHE A 78 -9.19 5.22 -11.31
C PHE A 78 -10.21 6.03 -10.52
N ASN A 79 -9.73 7.00 -9.81
CA ASN A 79 -10.56 7.94 -9.05
C ASN A 79 -11.37 7.29 -7.95
N LYS A 80 -10.97 6.12 -7.52
CA LYS A 80 -11.65 5.42 -6.44
C LYS A 80 -10.65 5.08 -5.35
N ASP A 81 -11.14 5.09 -4.13
CA ASP A 81 -10.35 4.61 -3.01
C ASP A 81 -10.12 3.11 -3.14
N ALA A 82 -9.08 2.62 -2.57
CA ALA A 82 -8.76 1.20 -2.62
C ALA A 82 -8.24 0.74 -1.28
N GLU A 83 -8.43 -0.50 -0.98
CA GLU A 83 -7.93 -1.08 0.25
C GLU A 83 -7.39 -2.47 -0.04
N TYR A 84 -6.30 -2.84 0.58
CA TYR A 84 -5.75 -4.17 0.43
C TYR A 84 -5.26 -4.65 1.80
N LYS A 85 -5.66 -5.86 2.18
CA LYS A 85 -5.23 -6.47 3.42
C LYS A 85 -4.04 -7.35 3.10
N PHE A 86 -2.94 -7.16 3.82
CA PHE A 86 -1.70 -7.87 3.54
C PHE A 86 -1.59 -9.08 4.44
N THR A 87 -1.63 -10.25 3.85
CA THR A 87 -1.56 -11.49 4.62
C THR A 87 -0.30 -12.29 4.32
N VAL A 88 0.43 -11.93 3.30
CA VAL A 88 1.68 -12.60 2.95
C VAL A 88 2.83 -11.63 3.21
N PRO A 89 3.81 -12.02 4.03
CA PRO A 89 4.91 -11.11 4.32
C PRO A 89 5.80 -10.90 3.11
N GLY A 90 6.38 -9.75 3.01
CA GLY A 90 7.32 -9.45 1.94
C GLY A 90 7.31 -7.99 1.55
N ILE A 91 7.84 -7.73 0.37
CA ILE A 91 7.92 -6.40 -0.17
C ILE A 91 6.96 -6.32 -1.34
N TYR A 92 6.13 -5.30 -1.33
CA TYR A 92 5.16 -5.10 -2.39
C TYR A 92 5.48 -3.76 -3.08
N ALA A 93 5.68 -3.79 -4.36
CA ALA A 93 5.92 -2.58 -5.13
C ALA A 93 4.63 -2.11 -5.78
N TYR A 94 4.35 -0.85 -5.67
CA TYR A 94 3.16 -0.28 -6.30
C TYR A 94 3.43 1.10 -6.89
#